data_1d3a5868d142958b7d97bbd834f2cd96
#
_entry.id   1d3a5868d142958b7d97bbd834f2cd96
#
_cell.length_a   1.000
_cell.length_b   1.000
_cell.length_c   1.000
_cell.angle_alpha   90.00
_cell.angle_beta   90.00
_cell.angle_gamma   90.00
#
_symmetry.space_group_name_H-M   'P 1'
#
loop_
_entity.id
_entity.type
_entity.pdbx_description
1 polymer ?
#
loop_
_entity_poly.entity_id
_entity_poly.type
_entity_poly.pdbx_seq_one_letter_code
_entity_poly.pdbx_strand_id
1 'polypeptide(L)'
;IVIGNISQDLIDTIPKEIPIINSKFEIKNENNNFKGQNITAFAGIAYPEKFFVSLKEQGAKIVREIIYSDHHIYNENDLLDLAEIANKTQSILVSTKKDYVRIPKNYRSLVNTLEGEITFENEDLLTEILSKVVETHILSK
;
A
#
# COMPACT_ATOMS: atom_id res chain seq x y z
N ILE A 1 5.66 -2.35 16.81
CA ILE A 1 6.19 -2.11 15.45
C ILE A 1 5.76 -0.71 15.02
N VAL A 2 6.69 0.07 14.53
CA VAL A 2 6.46 1.40 13.96
C VAL A 2 6.63 1.32 12.45
N ILE A 3 5.64 1.79 11.69
CA ILE A 3 5.70 1.80 10.23
C ILE A 3 5.88 3.25 9.76
N GLY A 4 7.03 3.54 9.14
CA GLY A 4 7.39 4.88 8.70
C GLY A 4 7.90 5.77 9.84
N ASN A 5 7.82 7.09 9.65
CA ASN A 5 8.35 8.05 10.62
C ASN A 5 7.40 8.26 11.80
N ILE A 6 7.95 8.26 12.99
CA ILE A 6 7.26 8.56 14.25
C ILE A 6 7.94 9.77 14.90
N SER A 7 7.18 10.67 15.54
CA SER A 7 7.74 11.78 16.28
C SER A 7 8.45 11.30 17.55
N GLN A 8 9.52 12.02 17.95
CA GLN A 8 10.25 11.71 19.17
C GLN A 8 9.36 11.79 20.41
N ASP A 9 8.45 12.76 20.46
CA ASP A 9 7.49 12.91 21.58
C ASP A 9 6.64 11.66 21.77
N LEU A 10 6.22 11.00 20.69
CA LEU A 10 5.44 9.78 20.78
C LEU A 10 6.32 8.58 21.21
N ILE A 11 7.57 8.51 20.74
CA ILE A 11 8.54 7.50 21.18
C ILE A 11 8.75 7.61 22.70
N ASP A 12 8.87 8.81 23.22
CA ASP A 12 9.14 9.09 24.63
C ASP A 12 7.96 8.71 25.55
N THR A 13 6.75 8.51 24.98
CA THR A 13 5.60 8.00 25.74
C THR A 13 5.58 6.46 25.87
N ILE A 14 6.42 5.75 25.09
CA ILE A 14 6.47 4.29 25.13
C ILE A 14 7.35 3.85 26.29
N PRO A 15 6.87 2.96 27.19
CA PRO A 15 7.70 2.42 28.25
C PRO A 15 8.99 1.80 27.70
N LYS A 16 10.13 2.06 28.38
CA LYS A 16 11.46 1.64 27.92
C LYS A 16 11.62 0.12 27.81
N GLU A 17 10.78 -0.62 28.53
CA GLU A 17 10.77 -2.09 28.52
C GLU A 17 10.12 -2.66 27.24
N ILE A 18 9.39 -1.83 26.47
CA ILE A 18 8.74 -2.24 25.22
C ILE A 18 9.73 -2.04 24.06
N PRO A 19 10.20 -3.11 23.42
CA PRO A 19 11.09 -2.97 22.28
C PRO A 19 10.37 -2.32 21.10
N ILE A 20 11.04 -1.36 20.47
CA ILE A 20 10.55 -0.69 19.26
C ILE A 20 11.24 -1.32 18.06
N ILE A 21 10.44 -1.78 17.09
CA ILE A 21 10.93 -2.29 15.81
C ILE A 21 10.46 -1.32 14.74
N ASN A 22 11.40 -0.63 14.12
CA ASN A 22 11.12 0.24 12.99
C ASN A 22 10.91 -0.59 11.73
N SER A 23 10.00 -0.13 10.92
CA SER A 23 9.72 -0.72 9.62
C SER A 23 9.38 0.36 8.61
N LYS A 24 9.60 0.07 7.34
CA LYS A 24 9.26 0.94 6.22
C LYS A 24 8.51 0.17 5.16
N PHE A 25 7.68 0.86 4.42
CA PHE A 25 7.03 0.30 3.24
C PHE A 25 7.95 0.53 2.05
N GLU A 26 8.47 -0.55 1.46
CA GLU A 26 9.31 -0.50 0.27
C GLU A 26 8.54 -0.99 -0.95
N ILE A 27 8.64 -0.25 -2.04
CA ILE A 27 7.97 -0.59 -3.29
C ILE A 27 8.83 -1.61 -4.04
N LYS A 28 8.24 -2.75 -4.39
CA LYS A 28 8.85 -3.76 -5.26
C LYS A 28 8.60 -3.39 -6.73
N ASN A 29 9.64 -2.94 -7.40
CA ASN A 29 9.57 -2.49 -8.79
C ASN A 29 9.78 -3.61 -9.83
N GLU A 30 9.78 -4.88 -9.44
CA GLU A 30 10.16 -5.96 -10.37
C GLU A 30 9.23 -6.09 -11.59
N ASN A 31 7.98 -5.67 -11.48
CA ASN A 31 6.99 -5.85 -12.54
C ASN A 31 6.34 -4.57 -13.10
N ASN A 32 6.51 -3.41 -12.46
CA ASN A 32 5.81 -2.18 -12.87
C ASN A 32 6.72 -0.96 -12.77
N ASN A 33 7.37 -0.61 -13.86
CA ASN A 33 8.11 0.65 -13.94
C ASN A 33 7.15 1.78 -14.36
N PHE A 34 6.67 2.58 -13.39
CA PHE A 34 5.78 3.71 -13.63
C PHE A 34 6.51 5.00 -14.02
N LYS A 35 7.85 4.99 -14.08
CA LYS A 35 8.67 6.17 -14.34
C LYS A 35 8.31 6.81 -15.69
N GLY A 36 7.87 8.06 -15.62
CA GLY A 36 7.50 8.85 -16.79
C GLY A 36 6.16 8.52 -17.43
N GLN A 37 5.46 7.49 -16.95
CA GLN A 37 4.15 7.11 -17.47
C GLN A 37 3.04 8.03 -16.94
N ASN A 38 2.09 8.37 -17.79
CA ASN A 38 0.86 9.03 -17.39
C ASN A 38 -0.04 8.02 -16.67
N ILE A 39 -0.51 8.36 -15.47
CA ILE A 39 -1.30 7.47 -14.61
C ILE A 39 -2.61 8.15 -14.21
N THR A 40 -3.71 7.43 -14.39
CA THR A 40 -4.95 7.65 -13.66
C THR A 40 -4.90 6.74 -12.44
N ALA A 41 -4.64 7.32 -11.27
CA ALA A 41 -4.54 6.61 -10.01
C ALA A 41 -5.89 6.65 -9.28
N PHE A 42 -6.34 5.52 -8.75
CA PHE A 42 -7.57 5.45 -7.96
C PHE A 42 -7.41 4.56 -6.74
N ALA A 43 -8.10 4.89 -5.65
CA ALA A 43 -8.05 4.13 -4.42
C ALA A 43 -9.31 4.29 -3.57
N GLY A 44 -9.74 3.18 -2.93
CA GLY A 44 -10.81 3.11 -1.93
C GLY A 44 -10.25 2.58 -0.60
N ILE A 45 -9.27 3.28 -0.05
CA ILE A 45 -8.61 3.00 1.23
C ILE A 45 -8.63 4.23 2.14
N ALA A 46 -8.42 4.05 3.45
CA ALA A 46 -8.53 5.12 4.44
C ALA A 46 -7.56 6.31 4.22
N TYR A 47 -6.37 6.06 3.65
CA TYR A 47 -5.33 7.08 3.43
C TYR A 47 -4.81 7.03 2.00
N PRO A 48 -5.60 7.42 0.99
CA PRO A 48 -5.23 7.33 -0.42
C PRO A 48 -4.07 8.24 -0.80
N GLU A 49 -3.86 9.34 -0.06
CA GLU A 49 -2.79 10.30 -0.31
C GLU A 49 -1.40 9.63 -0.23
N LYS A 50 -1.21 8.69 0.70
CA LYS A 50 0.05 7.93 0.82
C LYS A 50 0.34 7.12 -0.43
N PHE A 51 -0.69 6.51 -1.02
CA PHE A 51 -0.57 5.77 -2.27
C PHE A 51 -0.19 6.68 -3.44
N PHE A 52 -0.82 7.85 -3.56
CA PHE A 52 -0.50 8.80 -4.62
C PHE A 52 0.92 9.37 -4.48
N VAL A 53 1.35 9.67 -3.24
CA VAL A 53 2.73 10.09 -2.96
C VAL A 53 3.72 9.00 -3.39
N SER A 54 3.47 7.74 -3.01
CA SER A 54 4.32 6.62 -3.39
C SER A 54 4.46 6.45 -4.92
N LEU A 55 3.37 6.64 -5.68
CA LEU A 55 3.44 6.64 -7.15
C LEU A 55 4.31 7.77 -7.70
N LYS A 56 4.18 8.98 -7.14
CA LYS A 56 5.01 10.15 -7.53
C LYS A 56 6.49 9.91 -7.24
N GLU A 57 6.82 9.32 -6.10
CA GLU A 57 8.18 8.94 -5.71
C GLU A 57 8.79 7.91 -6.67
N GLN A 58 7.97 7.05 -7.29
CA GLN A 58 8.40 6.15 -8.37
C GLN A 58 8.53 6.84 -9.73
N GLY A 59 8.38 8.17 -9.78
CA GLY A 59 8.49 8.96 -11.01
C GLY A 59 7.28 8.90 -11.94
N ALA A 60 6.14 8.45 -11.44
CA ALA A 60 4.88 8.46 -12.18
C ALA A 60 4.36 9.88 -12.41
N LYS A 61 3.74 10.12 -13.56
CA LYS A 61 3.01 11.36 -13.86
C LYS A 61 1.52 11.11 -13.60
N ILE A 62 1.04 11.43 -12.40
CA ILE A 62 -0.37 11.28 -12.08
C ILE A 62 -1.15 12.39 -12.78
N VAL A 63 -1.97 12.03 -13.77
CA VAL A 63 -2.83 12.95 -14.52
C VAL A 63 -4.23 13.04 -13.94
N ARG A 64 -4.66 12.03 -13.18
CA ARG A 64 -5.91 12.00 -12.41
C ARG A 64 -5.71 11.24 -11.11
N GLU A 65 -6.23 11.78 -10.02
CA GLU A 65 -6.39 11.12 -8.73
C GLU A 65 -7.90 10.96 -8.48
N ILE A 66 -8.36 9.71 -8.25
CA ILE A 66 -9.76 9.39 -8.01
C ILE A 66 -9.86 8.65 -6.69
N ILE A 67 -10.63 9.23 -5.76
CA ILE A 67 -10.80 8.69 -4.42
C ILE A 67 -12.22 8.12 -4.30
N TYR A 68 -12.29 6.86 -3.93
CA TYR A 68 -13.52 6.18 -3.54
C TYR A 68 -13.62 6.10 -2.01
N SER A 69 -14.81 5.79 -1.51
CA SER A 69 -14.98 5.53 -0.07
C SER A 69 -14.10 4.36 0.38
N ASP A 70 -13.67 4.38 1.65
CA ASP A 70 -12.92 3.26 2.19
C ASP A 70 -13.70 1.95 2.06
N HIS A 71 -13.01 0.88 1.71
CA HIS A 71 -13.59 -0.44 1.41
C HIS A 71 -14.59 -0.47 0.23
N HIS A 72 -14.50 0.47 -0.73
CA HIS A 72 -15.37 0.50 -1.91
C HIS A 72 -15.36 -0.85 -2.65
N ILE A 73 -16.54 -1.30 -3.07
CA ILE A 73 -16.72 -2.48 -3.92
C ILE A 73 -16.96 -1.99 -5.33
N TYR A 74 -15.98 -2.20 -6.20
CA TYR A 74 -16.03 -1.72 -7.58
C TYR A 74 -17.05 -2.51 -8.39
N ASN A 75 -17.91 -1.78 -9.09
CA ASN A 75 -18.87 -2.35 -10.04
C ASN A 75 -18.43 -2.07 -11.50
N GLU A 76 -19.18 -2.59 -12.46
CA GLU A 76 -18.87 -2.43 -13.88
C GLU A 76 -18.83 -0.97 -14.31
N ASN A 77 -19.80 -0.14 -13.86
CA ASN A 77 -19.85 1.27 -14.24
C ASN A 77 -18.62 2.04 -13.74
N ASP A 78 -18.17 1.77 -12.50
CA ASP A 78 -16.94 2.36 -11.97
C ASP A 78 -15.74 2.08 -12.90
N LEU A 79 -15.62 0.85 -13.38
CA LEU A 79 -14.49 0.43 -14.22
C LEU A 79 -14.60 0.99 -15.64
N LEU A 80 -15.81 1.11 -16.19
CA LEU A 80 -16.03 1.74 -17.49
C LEU A 80 -15.71 3.23 -17.44
N ASP A 81 -16.14 3.94 -16.39
CA ASP A 81 -15.83 5.36 -16.19
C ASP A 81 -14.32 5.59 -16.02
N LEU A 82 -13.65 4.74 -15.24
CA LEU A 82 -12.19 4.77 -15.07
C LEU A 82 -11.47 4.54 -16.42
N ALA A 83 -11.91 3.56 -17.20
CA ALA A 83 -11.35 3.27 -18.52
C ALA A 83 -11.54 4.43 -19.49
N GLU A 84 -12.70 5.08 -19.48
CA GLU A 84 -12.97 6.27 -20.30
C GLU A 84 -12.04 7.44 -19.92
N ILE A 85 -11.85 7.69 -18.62
CA ILE A 85 -10.94 8.71 -18.12
C ILE A 85 -9.51 8.40 -18.57
N ALA A 86 -9.05 7.15 -18.40
CA ALA A 86 -7.71 6.73 -18.79
C ALA A 86 -7.48 6.91 -20.30
N ASN A 87 -8.46 6.56 -21.13
CA ASN A 87 -8.38 6.77 -22.58
C ASN A 87 -8.29 8.26 -22.93
N LYS A 88 -9.15 9.11 -22.36
CA LYS A 88 -9.13 10.57 -22.60
C LYS A 88 -7.82 11.23 -22.17
N THR A 89 -7.19 10.73 -21.15
CA THR A 89 -5.92 11.27 -20.61
C THR A 89 -4.68 10.56 -21.14
N GLN A 90 -4.84 9.58 -22.01
CA GLN A 90 -3.76 8.73 -22.52
C GLN A 90 -2.89 8.19 -21.38
N SER A 91 -3.53 7.63 -20.38
CA SER A 91 -2.90 7.12 -19.15
C SER A 91 -3.25 5.66 -18.91
N ILE A 92 -2.49 5.01 -18.04
CA ILE A 92 -2.81 3.67 -17.52
C ILE A 92 -3.56 3.79 -16.19
N LEU A 93 -4.42 2.81 -15.90
CA LEU A 93 -5.09 2.69 -14.61
C LEU A 93 -4.15 2.03 -13.60
N VAL A 94 -3.98 2.65 -12.43
CA VAL A 94 -3.20 2.10 -11.32
C VAL A 94 -3.97 2.23 -10.02
N SER A 95 -4.00 1.16 -9.23
CA SER A 95 -4.65 1.11 -7.93
C SER A 95 -3.80 0.39 -6.88
N THR A 96 -4.31 0.31 -5.66
CA THR A 96 -3.67 -0.46 -4.60
C THR A 96 -3.96 -1.96 -4.75
N LYS A 97 -3.11 -2.82 -4.19
CA LYS A 97 -3.36 -4.27 -4.14
C LYS A 97 -4.66 -4.59 -3.38
N LYS A 98 -5.00 -3.80 -2.35
CA LYS A 98 -6.24 -3.95 -1.57
C LYS A 98 -7.48 -3.67 -2.40
N ASP A 99 -7.44 -2.66 -3.25
CA ASP A 99 -8.54 -2.34 -4.15
C ASP A 99 -8.65 -3.36 -5.28
N TYR A 100 -7.51 -3.79 -5.85
CA TYR A 100 -7.46 -4.74 -6.95
C TYR A 100 -8.22 -6.05 -6.66
N VAL A 101 -8.17 -6.55 -5.43
CA VAL A 101 -8.91 -7.79 -5.08
C VAL A 101 -10.43 -7.59 -5.03
N ARG A 102 -10.91 -6.33 -4.90
CA ARG A 102 -12.33 -5.95 -4.92
C ARG A 102 -12.84 -5.64 -6.33
N ILE A 103 -11.94 -5.55 -7.32
CA ILE A 103 -12.29 -5.37 -8.72
C ILE A 103 -12.82 -6.69 -9.28
N PRO A 104 -13.95 -6.69 -10.03
CA PRO A 104 -14.46 -7.87 -10.72
C PRO A 104 -13.40 -8.49 -11.64
N LYS A 105 -13.28 -9.82 -11.63
CA LYS A 105 -12.17 -10.54 -12.27
C LYS A 105 -11.97 -10.21 -13.76
N ASN A 106 -13.06 -10.00 -14.48
CA ASN A 106 -13.07 -9.68 -15.91
C ASN A 106 -12.49 -8.29 -16.25
N TYR A 107 -12.39 -7.37 -15.26
CA TYR A 107 -11.83 -6.03 -15.44
C TYR A 107 -10.40 -5.87 -14.88
N ARG A 108 -9.89 -6.87 -14.17
CA ARG A 108 -8.56 -6.81 -13.52
C ARG A 108 -7.41 -6.58 -14.49
N SER A 109 -7.53 -7.08 -15.72
CA SER A 109 -6.50 -6.89 -16.75
C SER A 109 -6.32 -5.43 -17.19
N LEU A 110 -7.29 -4.56 -16.91
CA LEU A 110 -7.22 -3.13 -17.20
C LEU A 110 -6.43 -2.33 -16.16
N VAL A 111 -6.18 -2.91 -14.99
CA VAL A 111 -5.67 -2.20 -13.81
C VAL A 111 -4.32 -2.76 -13.39
N ASN A 112 -3.33 -1.89 -13.33
CA ASN A 112 -2.04 -2.19 -12.72
C ASN A 112 -2.08 -1.92 -11.21
N THR A 113 -1.18 -2.55 -10.46
CA THR A 113 -1.07 -2.33 -9.01
C THR A 113 0.30 -1.83 -8.62
N LEU A 114 0.36 -0.92 -7.65
CA LEU A 114 1.58 -0.61 -6.94
C LEU A 114 1.78 -1.71 -5.89
N GLU A 115 2.86 -2.47 -6.02
CA GLU A 115 3.22 -3.53 -5.09
C GLU A 115 4.37 -3.07 -4.18
N GLY A 116 4.27 -3.42 -2.92
CA GLY A 116 5.31 -3.16 -1.94
C GLY A 116 5.20 -4.09 -0.75
N GLU A 117 6.23 -4.13 0.03
CA GLU A 117 6.31 -4.92 1.26
C GLU A 117 6.79 -4.07 2.42
N ILE A 118 6.51 -4.56 3.62
CA ILE A 118 7.05 -3.97 4.84
C ILE A 118 8.39 -4.65 5.11
N THR A 119 9.46 -3.86 5.19
CA THR A 119 10.79 -4.30 5.61
C THR A 119 11.06 -3.82 7.03
N PHE A 120 11.77 -4.61 7.82
CA PHE A 120 12.07 -4.33 9.21
C PHE A 120 13.56 -4.02 9.37
N GLU A 121 13.90 -2.98 10.15
CA GLU A 121 15.31 -2.62 10.41
C GLU A 121 16.05 -3.68 11.23
N ASN A 122 15.31 -4.45 12.05
CA ASN A 122 15.87 -5.51 12.89
C ASN A 122 14.98 -6.76 12.84
N GLU A 123 15.18 -7.58 11.81
CA GLU A 123 14.44 -8.82 11.61
C GLU A 123 14.77 -9.88 12.68
N ASP A 124 16.01 -9.89 13.19
CA ASP A 124 16.42 -10.83 14.24
C ASP A 124 15.65 -10.56 15.53
N LEU A 125 15.53 -9.29 15.94
CA LEU A 125 14.75 -8.91 17.12
C LEU A 125 13.26 -9.25 16.94
N LEU A 126 12.70 -9.01 15.76
CA LEU A 126 11.32 -9.39 15.43
C LEU A 126 11.12 -10.89 15.57
N THR A 127 12.04 -11.68 15.02
CA THR A 127 12.00 -13.15 15.06
C THR A 127 12.12 -13.66 16.50
N GLU A 128 13.02 -13.09 17.30
CA GLU A 128 13.17 -13.43 18.71
C GLU A 128 11.88 -13.19 19.51
N ILE A 129 11.25 -12.00 19.31
CA ILE A 129 10.01 -11.66 20.01
C ILE A 129 8.86 -12.60 19.60
N LEU A 130 8.73 -12.87 18.30
CA LEU A 130 7.69 -13.77 17.79
C LEU A 130 7.90 -15.21 18.31
N SER A 131 9.14 -15.70 18.35
CA SER A 131 9.45 -17.04 18.87
C SER A 131 9.06 -17.17 20.34
N LYS A 132 9.37 -16.17 21.17
CA LYS A 132 8.98 -16.16 22.59
C LYS A 132 7.46 -16.20 22.78
N VAL A 133 6.70 -15.45 21.96
CA VAL A 133 5.23 -15.45 22.02
C VAL A 133 4.66 -16.82 21.65
N VAL A 134 5.20 -17.45 20.59
CA VAL A 134 4.77 -18.77 20.15
C VAL A 134 5.08 -19.84 21.19
N GLU A 135 6.29 -19.85 21.76
CA GLU A 135 6.69 -20.79 22.83
C GLU A 135 5.80 -20.67 24.06
N THR A 136 5.50 -19.44 24.50
CA THR A 136 4.61 -19.21 25.65
C THR A 136 3.21 -19.73 25.40
N HIS A 137 2.71 -19.64 24.16
CA HIS A 137 1.36 -20.11 23.80
C HIS A 137 1.28 -21.63 23.63
N ILE A 138 2.36 -22.29 23.22
CA ILE A 138 2.42 -23.74 23.06
C ILE A 138 2.54 -24.44 24.43
N LEU A 139 3.29 -23.84 25.37
CA LEU A 139 3.51 -24.39 26.69
C LEU A 139 2.35 -24.15 27.67
N SER A 140 1.38 -23.31 27.31
CA SER A 140 0.18 -22.99 28.12
C SER A 140 -1.06 -23.83 27.76
N LYS A 141 -0.92 -24.83 26.91
CA LYS A 141 -1.95 -25.83 26.55
C LYS A 141 -1.54 -27.21 27.05
#